data_0d56a976543b02bbe1769f60a22798ab
#
_entry.id   0d56a976543b02bbe1769f60a22798ab
#
_cell.length_a   1.000
_cell.length_b   1.000
_cell.length_c   1.000
_cell.angle_alpha   90.00
_cell.angle_beta   90.00
_cell.angle_gamma   90.00
#
_symmetry.space_group_name_H-M   'P 1'
#
loop_
_entity.id
_entity.type
_entity.pdbx_description
1 polymer ?
#
loop_
_entity_poly.entity_id
_entity_poly.type
_entity_poly.pdbx_seq_one_letter_code
_entity_poly.pdbx_strand_id
1 'polypeptide(L)'
;MTRRTWHSIGLLLGLWALAPGALSAQAPEPIKRTIETYVVPEVTLVNQDGARVKLKTMLESGEPVILDFIFGTCTTICPVLSAGYANLQAKQPAGAPKIRLVSISIDPENDTPKVMRDYLKRYRAKPGWEFLTGRREDIDKVMNAFNAYIPNKMSHYPLTLIRDKQTGKWIRIFGLMSSTEFMAECKKAGIL
;
A
#
# COMPACT_ATOMS: atom_id res chain seq x y z
N MET A 1 -30.95 51.47 69.86
CA MET A 1 -31.58 50.30 69.22
C MET A 1 -31.14 50.25 67.72
N THR A 2 -30.09 49.53 67.46
CA THR A 2 -29.51 49.44 66.08
C THR A 2 -29.63 47.99 65.60
N ARG A 3 -30.46 47.75 64.55
CA ARG A 3 -30.62 46.47 63.91
C ARG A 3 -29.49 46.26 62.89
N ARG A 4 -28.68 45.23 63.08
CA ARG A 4 -27.70 44.75 62.12
C ARG A 4 -28.40 43.79 61.13
N THR A 5 -28.40 44.16 59.86
CA THR A 5 -28.83 43.28 58.75
C THR A 5 -27.65 42.46 58.29
N TRP A 6 -27.80 41.13 58.31
CA TRP A 6 -26.82 40.19 57.75
C TRP A 6 -27.12 39.97 56.27
N HIS A 7 -26.14 40.22 55.43
CA HIS A 7 -26.21 39.87 54.03
C HIS A 7 -25.62 38.48 53.84
N SER A 8 -26.43 37.52 53.47
CA SER A 8 -26.00 36.16 53.07
C SER A 8 -25.45 36.20 51.65
N ILE A 9 -24.14 35.97 51.50
CA ILE A 9 -23.50 35.79 50.21
C ILE A 9 -23.71 34.33 49.80
N GLY A 10 -24.59 34.09 48.82
CA GLY A 10 -24.80 32.79 48.20
C GLY A 10 -23.64 32.47 47.26
N LEU A 11 -22.85 31.43 47.59
CA LEU A 11 -21.80 30.90 46.74
C LEU A 11 -22.42 29.98 45.67
N LEU A 12 -22.55 30.46 44.40
CA LEU A 12 -22.98 29.67 43.28
C LEU A 12 -21.77 28.83 42.79
N LEU A 13 -21.73 27.55 43.18
CA LEU A 13 -20.83 26.55 42.61
C LEU A 13 -21.33 26.16 41.21
N GLY A 14 -20.74 26.74 40.18
CA GLY A 14 -20.95 26.30 38.79
C GLY A 14 -20.33 24.92 38.56
N LEU A 15 -21.17 23.89 38.41
CA LEU A 15 -20.74 22.59 37.88
C LEU A 15 -20.42 22.75 36.38
N TRP A 16 -19.16 22.75 36.03
CA TRP A 16 -18.71 22.58 34.66
C TRP A 16 -18.83 21.09 34.31
N ALA A 17 -19.87 20.75 33.57
CA ALA A 17 -19.99 19.42 32.95
C ALA A 17 -18.96 19.31 31.83
N LEU A 18 -17.91 18.53 32.04
CA LEU A 18 -16.98 18.08 31.01
C LEU A 18 -17.75 17.14 30.08
N ALA A 19 -18.22 17.64 28.96
CA ALA A 19 -18.73 16.78 27.89
C ALA A 19 -17.59 15.93 27.34
N PRO A 20 -17.70 14.57 27.29
CA PRO A 20 -16.71 13.75 26.63
C PRO A 20 -16.70 14.11 25.14
N GLY A 21 -15.57 14.67 24.66
CA GLY A 21 -15.35 14.89 23.24
C GLY A 21 -15.41 13.54 22.52
N ALA A 22 -16.44 13.31 21.73
CA ALA A 22 -16.54 12.17 20.86
C ALA A 22 -15.38 12.27 19.86
N LEU A 23 -14.36 11.39 19.98
CA LEU A 23 -13.39 11.15 18.92
C LEU A 23 -14.18 10.64 17.72
N SER A 24 -14.45 11.51 16.77
CA SER A 24 -15.00 11.11 15.47
C SER A 24 -13.92 10.32 14.74
N ALA A 25 -14.06 9.00 14.71
CA ALA A 25 -13.27 8.16 13.84
C ALA A 25 -13.59 8.58 12.39
N GLN A 26 -12.65 9.21 11.70
CA GLN A 26 -12.80 9.54 10.29
C GLN A 26 -13.02 8.25 9.52
N ALA A 27 -14.12 8.20 8.74
CA ALA A 27 -14.35 7.10 7.81
C ALA A 27 -13.13 6.99 6.86
N PRO A 28 -12.70 5.76 6.51
CA PRO A 28 -11.62 5.59 5.56
C PRO A 28 -11.95 6.31 4.25
N GLU A 29 -10.97 7.05 3.71
CA GLU A 29 -11.11 7.71 2.41
C GLU A 29 -11.49 6.67 1.34
N PRO A 30 -12.47 6.98 0.48
CA PRO A 30 -12.90 6.05 -0.55
C PRO A 30 -11.78 5.77 -1.53
N ILE A 31 -11.61 4.50 -1.92
CA ILE A 31 -10.64 4.10 -2.93
C ILE A 31 -11.00 4.74 -4.28
N LYS A 32 -10.00 5.29 -4.97
CA LYS A 32 -10.16 5.80 -6.34
C LYS A 32 -9.64 4.77 -7.33
N ARG A 33 -10.51 4.32 -8.23
CA ARG A 33 -10.20 3.31 -9.26
C ARG A 33 -10.24 3.94 -10.65
N THR A 34 -9.18 3.75 -11.45
CA THR A 34 -9.12 4.14 -12.86
C THR A 34 -8.57 2.98 -13.71
N ILE A 35 -8.76 3.05 -15.02
CA ILE A 35 -8.16 2.12 -15.99
C ILE A 35 -7.17 2.93 -16.83
N GLU A 36 -5.93 2.47 -16.83
CA GLU A 36 -4.80 3.19 -17.41
C GLU A 36 -4.05 2.31 -18.41
N THR A 37 -3.32 2.96 -19.30
CA THR A 37 -2.34 2.30 -20.16
C THR A 37 -0.97 2.83 -19.86
N TYR A 38 -0.04 1.95 -19.49
CA TYR A 38 1.34 2.30 -19.18
C TYR A 38 2.30 1.61 -20.15
N VAL A 39 3.34 2.30 -20.52
CA VAL A 39 4.48 1.73 -21.24
C VAL A 39 5.51 1.30 -20.21
N VAL A 40 5.66 -0.01 -20.03
CA VAL A 40 6.64 -0.55 -19.09
C VAL A 40 8.06 -0.28 -19.61
N PRO A 41 8.93 0.40 -18.83
CA PRO A 41 10.28 0.72 -19.27
C PRO A 41 11.16 -0.54 -19.34
N GLU A 42 12.09 -0.54 -20.28
CA GLU A 42 13.08 -1.60 -20.43
C GLU A 42 14.25 -1.38 -19.45
N VAL A 43 14.01 -1.72 -18.20
CA VAL A 43 15.02 -1.69 -17.14
C VAL A 43 15.29 -3.08 -16.59
N THR A 44 16.49 -3.27 -16.04
CA THR A 44 16.85 -4.47 -15.32
C THR A 44 16.99 -4.14 -13.85
N LEU A 45 16.10 -4.68 -13.04
CA LEU A 45 16.10 -4.56 -11.59
C LEU A 45 16.76 -5.78 -10.93
N VAL A 46 16.83 -5.78 -9.60
CA VAL A 46 17.38 -6.87 -8.80
C VAL A 46 16.32 -7.30 -7.79
N ASN A 47 16.06 -8.59 -7.67
CA ASN A 47 15.10 -9.10 -6.69
C ASN A 47 15.76 -9.37 -5.32
N GLN A 48 14.96 -9.80 -4.34
CA GLN A 48 15.39 -10.14 -2.98
C GLN A 48 16.49 -11.22 -2.93
N ASP A 49 16.66 -12.02 -3.97
CA ASP A 49 17.67 -13.08 -4.05
C ASP A 49 18.94 -12.62 -4.76
N GLY A 50 18.99 -11.35 -5.17
CA GLY A 50 20.09 -10.78 -5.93
C GLY A 50 20.07 -11.11 -7.43
N ALA A 51 19.00 -11.75 -7.90
CA ALA A 51 18.87 -12.09 -9.32
C ALA A 51 18.45 -10.87 -10.15
N ARG A 52 19.02 -10.76 -11.35
CA ARG A 52 18.65 -9.71 -12.31
C ARG A 52 17.32 -10.03 -12.99
N VAL A 53 16.43 -9.06 -13.00
CA VAL A 53 15.05 -9.19 -13.51
C VAL A 53 14.81 -8.14 -14.58
N LYS A 54 14.52 -8.58 -15.80
CA LYS A 54 14.03 -7.69 -16.87
C LYS A 54 12.58 -7.34 -16.59
N LEU A 55 12.33 -6.11 -16.11
CA LEU A 55 11.02 -5.71 -15.59
C LEU A 55 9.91 -5.87 -16.64
N LYS A 56 10.11 -5.37 -17.87
CA LYS A 56 9.13 -5.47 -18.94
C LYS A 56 8.76 -6.92 -19.24
N THR A 57 9.75 -7.79 -19.40
CA THR A 57 9.52 -9.23 -19.66
C THR A 57 8.72 -9.86 -18.51
N MET A 58 9.02 -9.51 -17.27
CA MET A 58 8.29 -10.00 -16.10
C MET A 58 6.83 -9.55 -16.09
N LEU A 59 6.59 -8.24 -16.26
CA LEU A 59 5.23 -7.68 -16.17
C LEU A 59 4.37 -8.00 -17.38
N GLU A 60 4.97 -8.31 -18.53
CA GLU A 60 4.26 -8.65 -19.79
C GLU A 60 4.29 -10.14 -20.12
N SER A 61 4.64 -11.00 -19.14
CA SER A 61 4.77 -12.46 -19.33
C SER A 61 3.45 -13.20 -19.63
N GLY A 62 2.31 -12.52 -19.60
CA GLY A 62 0.99 -13.11 -19.77
C GLY A 62 0.39 -13.71 -18.49
N GLU A 63 1.12 -13.73 -17.39
CA GLU A 63 0.58 -14.04 -16.06
C GLU A 63 -0.19 -12.84 -15.50
N PRO A 64 -1.20 -13.05 -14.64
CA PRO A 64 -1.79 -11.97 -13.85
C PRO A 64 -0.73 -11.31 -12.98
N VAL A 65 -0.66 -9.99 -13.00
CA VAL A 65 0.31 -9.20 -12.23
C VAL A 65 -0.41 -8.23 -11.31
N ILE A 66 0.04 -8.18 -10.06
CA ILE A 66 -0.32 -7.11 -9.12
C ILE A 66 0.99 -6.45 -8.69
N LEU A 67 1.03 -5.12 -8.78
CA LEU A 67 2.23 -4.33 -8.50
C LEU A 67 1.90 -3.24 -7.50
N ASP A 68 2.82 -3.02 -6.55
CA ASP A 68 2.82 -1.88 -5.64
C ASP A 68 4.21 -1.23 -5.54
N PHE A 69 4.23 -0.02 -4.97
CA PHE A 69 5.44 0.73 -4.67
C PHE A 69 5.55 0.89 -3.16
N ILE A 70 6.62 0.34 -2.57
CA ILE A 70 6.82 0.32 -1.12
C ILE A 70 8.29 0.56 -0.78
N PHE A 71 8.62 0.66 0.51
CA PHE A 71 10.01 0.60 0.97
C PHE A 71 10.11 -0.16 2.31
N GLY A 72 11.25 -0.80 2.53
CA GLY A 72 11.43 -1.79 3.59
C GLY A 72 11.30 -1.26 5.02
N THR A 73 11.52 0.04 5.23
CA THR A 73 11.43 0.71 6.54
C THR A 73 10.13 1.48 6.76
N CYS A 74 9.17 1.41 5.83
CA CYS A 74 7.86 2.03 5.98
C CYS A 74 7.07 1.37 7.12
N THR A 75 6.50 2.20 8.01
CA THR A 75 5.72 1.75 9.17
C THR A 75 4.24 2.11 9.10
N THR A 76 3.80 2.75 8.02
CA THR A 76 2.43 3.26 7.86
C THR A 76 1.62 2.46 6.85
N ILE A 77 1.67 2.80 5.57
CA ILE A 77 0.81 2.21 4.54
C ILE A 77 1.36 0.90 3.95
N CYS A 78 2.69 0.75 3.82
CA CYS A 78 3.28 -0.46 3.23
C CYS A 78 2.90 -1.74 3.98
N PRO A 79 2.83 -1.78 5.33
CA PRO A 79 2.36 -2.96 6.04
C PRO A 79 0.95 -3.40 5.64
N VAL A 80 0.04 -2.45 5.37
CA VAL A 80 -1.34 -2.75 4.96
C VAL A 80 -1.36 -3.34 3.55
N LEU A 81 -0.62 -2.75 2.60
CA LEU A 81 -0.47 -3.27 1.22
C LEU A 81 0.10 -4.69 1.24
N SER A 82 1.18 -4.89 1.97
CA SER A 82 1.85 -6.20 2.07
C SER A 82 1.00 -7.27 2.76
N ALA A 83 0.18 -6.89 3.76
CA ALA A 83 -0.79 -7.80 4.37
C ALA A 83 -1.85 -8.23 3.34
N GLY A 84 -2.26 -7.34 2.43
CA GLY A 84 -3.13 -7.66 1.30
C GLY A 84 -2.53 -8.77 0.41
N TYR A 85 -1.27 -8.65 0.04
CA TYR A 85 -0.54 -9.66 -0.76
C TYR A 85 -0.42 -11.00 -0.02
N ALA A 86 -0.02 -10.97 1.24
CA ALA A 86 0.09 -12.18 2.06
C ALA A 86 -1.26 -12.91 2.18
N ASN A 87 -2.34 -12.16 2.40
CA ASN A 87 -3.69 -12.72 2.48
C ASN A 87 -4.16 -13.30 1.15
N LEU A 88 -3.84 -12.64 0.02
CA LEU A 88 -4.13 -13.18 -1.31
C LEU A 88 -3.43 -14.53 -1.51
N GLN A 89 -2.12 -14.61 -1.24
CA GLN A 89 -1.38 -15.86 -1.34
C GLN A 89 -1.90 -16.96 -0.40
N ALA A 90 -2.37 -16.58 0.80
CA ALA A 90 -2.93 -17.54 1.76
C ALA A 90 -4.27 -18.13 1.31
N LYS A 91 -5.09 -17.32 0.62
CA LYS A 91 -6.44 -17.70 0.18
C LYS A 91 -6.48 -18.28 -1.24
N GLN A 92 -5.38 -18.23 -1.97
CA GLN A 92 -5.32 -18.78 -3.32
C GLN A 92 -5.48 -20.31 -3.26
N PRO A 93 -6.49 -20.90 -3.95
CA PRO A 93 -6.68 -22.36 -3.95
C PRO A 93 -5.49 -23.10 -4.56
N ALA A 94 -5.28 -24.33 -4.15
CA ALA A 94 -4.33 -25.21 -4.82
C ALA A 94 -4.74 -25.41 -6.28
N GLY A 95 -3.77 -25.23 -7.20
CA GLY A 95 -4.03 -25.34 -8.65
C GLY A 95 -4.61 -24.08 -9.31
N ALA A 96 -4.90 -23.01 -8.55
CA ALA A 96 -5.29 -21.74 -9.15
C ALA A 96 -4.15 -21.15 -10.02
N PRO A 97 -4.48 -20.33 -11.03
CA PRO A 97 -3.48 -19.63 -11.84
C PRO A 97 -2.51 -18.86 -10.93
N LYS A 98 -1.22 -18.95 -11.24
CA LYS A 98 -0.22 -18.19 -10.52
C LYS A 98 -0.43 -16.70 -10.74
N ILE A 99 -0.58 -15.95 -9.65
CA ILE A 99 -0.59 -14.49 -9.65
C ILE A 99 0.80 -14.03 -9.28
N ARG A 100 1.38 -13.17 -10.10
CA ARG A 100 2.67 -12.55 -9.83
C ARG A 100 2.46 -11.30 -9.00
N LEU A 101 2.98 -11.31 -7.78
CA LEU A 101 2.99 -10.16 -6.88
C LEU A 101 4.35 -9.48 -6.98
N VAL A 102 4.36 -8.19 -7.25
CA VAL A 102 5.59 -7.42 -7.45
C VAL A 102 5.54 -6.19 -6.56
N SER A 103 6.46 -6.10 -5.62
CA SER A 103 6.70 -4.89 -4.85
C SER A 103 7.96 -4.21 -5.38
N ILE A 104 7.88 -2.94 -5.78
CA ILE A 104 9.05 -2.18 -6.26
C ILE A 104 9.45 -1.19 -5.17
N SER A 105 10.73 -1.24 -4.79
CA SER A 105 11.30 -0.30 -3.82
C SER A 105 11.32 1.12 -4.39
N ILE A 106 10.87 2.07 -3.58
CA ILE A 106 11.04 3.50 -3.82
C ILE A 106 12.24 4.09 -3.06
N ASP A 107 12.99 3.23 -2.33
CA ASP A 107 14.15 3.60 -1.52
C ASP A 107 15.36 2.69 -1.81
N PRO A 108 15.81 2.63 -3.08
CA PRO A 108 16.83 1.66 -3.51
C PRO A 108 18.18 1.83 -2.82
N GLU A 109 18.47 2.97 -2.21
CA GLU A 109 19.70 3.20 -1.44
C GLU A 109 19.73 2.38 -0.16
N ASN A 110 18.57 2.10 0.43
CA ASN A 110 18.44 1.38 1.70
C ASN A 110 17.89 -0.04 1.51
N ASP A 111 17.07 -0.27 0.51
CA ASP A 111 16.44 -1.56 0.23
C ASP A 111 17.38 -2.50 -0.53
N THR A 112 18.35 -3.05 0.18
CA THR A 112 19.24 -4.10 -0.36
C THR A 112 18.49 -5.42 -0.52
N PRO A 113 19.00 -6.38 -1.33
CA PRO A 113 18.41 -7.73 -1.42
C PRO A 113 18.18 -8.39 -0.06
N LYS A 114 19.11 -8.20 0.90
CA LYS A 114 18.94 -8.72 2.26
C LYS A 114 17.74 -8.08 2.98
N VAL A 115 17.62 -6.76 2.94
CA VAL A 115 16.50 -6.03 3.56
C VAL A 115 15.18 -6.49 2.97
N MET A 116 15.09 -6.59 1.63
CA MET A 116 13.90 -7.04 0.93
C MET A 116 13.53 -8.49 1.27
N ARG A 117 14.51 -9.39 1.36
CA ARG A 117 14.28 -10.77 1.79
C ARG A 117 13.75 -10.87 3.22
N ASP A 118 14.32 -10.09 4.14
CA ASP A 118 13.88 -10.06 5.53
C ASP A 118 12.48 -9.42 5.65
N TYR A 119 12.15 -8.46 4.78
CA TYR A 119 10.80 -7.90 4.65
C TYR A 119 9.79 -8.98 4.23
N LEU A 120 10.05 -9.69 3.15
CA LEU A 120 9.16 -10.76 2.64
C LEU A 120 8.95 -11.87 3.68
N LYS A 121 9.99 -12.24 4.43
CA LYS A 121 9.89 -13.23 5.52
C LYS A 121 8.89 -12.79 6.61
N ARG A 122 8.84 -11.52 6.97
CA ARG A 122 7.88 -10.99 7.97
C ARG A 122 6.44 -11.25 7.56
N TYR A 123 6.14 -11.20 6.27
CA TYR A 123 4.81 -11.47 5.72
C TYR A 123 4.60 -12.93 5.33
N ARG A 124 5.56 -13.82 5.60
CA ARG A 124 5.50 -15.24 5.19
C ARG A 124 5.23 -15.39 3.69
N ALA A 125 5.85 -14.52 2.89
CA ALA A 125 5.70 -14.50 1.45
C ALA A 125 6.02 -15.88 0.85
N LYS A 126 5.14 -16.34 -0.03
CA LYS A 126 5.30 -17.58 -0.80
C LYS A 126 5.93 -17.27 -2.16
N PRO A 127 6.46 -18.27 -2.87
CA PRO A 127 6.92 -18.11 -4.25
C PRO A 127 5.86 -17.42 -5.12
N GLY A 128 6.28 -16.49 -5.98
CA GLY A 128 5.40 -15.67 -6.80
C GLY A 128 5.19 -14.25 -6.26
N TRP A 129 5.76 -13.92 -5.10
CA TRP A 129 5.89 -12.54 -4.63
C TRP A 129 7.36 -12.14 -4.64
N GLU A 130 7.68 -11.15 -5.44
CA GLU A 130 9.02 -10.59 -5.59
C GLU A 130 9.08 -9.15 -5.12
N PHE A 131 10.16 -8.79 -4.44
CA PHE A 131 10.45 -7.42 -4.06
C PHE A 131 11.68 -6.96 -4.85
N LEU A 132 11.50 -5.95 -5.70
CA LEU A 132 12.50 -5.48 -6.66
C LEU A 132 13.13 -4.16 -6.21
N THR A 133 14.43 -4.03 -6.43
CA THR A 133 15.21 -2.79 -6.29
C THR A 133 16.13 -2.61 -7.49
N GLY A 134 16.86 -1.50 -7.56
CA GLY A 134 17.78 -1.24 -8.66
C GLY A 134 18.54 0.07 -8.46
N ARG A 135 19.13 0.59 -9.55
CA ARG A 135 19.71 1.93 -9.50
C ARG A 135 18.60 2.99 -9.37
N ARG A 136 18.91 4.08 -8.70
CA ARG A 136 17.95 5.19 -8.51
C ARG A 136 17.31 5.62 -9.84
N GLU A 137 18.11 5.82 -10.87
CA GLU A 137 17.62 6.26 -12.17
C GLU A 137 16.66 5.26 -12.82
N ASP A 138 16.86 3.97 -12.61
CA ASP A 138 15.98 2.94 -13.15
C ASP A 138 14.66 2.87 -12.35
N ILE A 139 14.73 3.02 -11.02
CA ILE A 139 13.54 3.11 -10.17
C ILE A 139 12.73 4.37 -10.51
N ASP A 140 13.36 5.52 -10.68
CA ASP A 140 12.68 6.78 -11.03
C ASP A 140 12.00 6.66 -12.41
N LYS A 141 12.64 6.01 -13.40
CA LYS A 141 12.01 5.70 -14.70
C LYS A 141 10.76 4.84 -14.52
N VAL A 142 10.81 3.82 -13.68
CA VAL A 142 9.66 2.96 -13.43
C VAL A 142 8.55 3.74 -12.74
N MET A 143 8.86 4.49 -11.69
CA MET A 143 7.86 5.30 -10.97
C MET A 143 7.20 6.33 -11.89
N ASN A 144 7.97 7.01 -12.74
CA ASN A 144 7.42 7.95 -13.72
C ASN A 144 6.53 7.25 -14.75
N ALA A 145 6.93 6.09 -15.25
CA ALA A 145 6.15 5.33 -16.24
C ALA A 145 4.78 4.91 -15.70
N PHE A 146 4.65 4.67 -14.41
CA PHE A 146 3.40 4.33 -13.74
C PHE A 146 2.71 5.51 -13.05
N ASN A 147 3.13 6.74 -13.30
CA ASN A 147 2.64 7.95 -12.62
C ASN A 147 2.67 7.83 -11.08
N ALA A 148 3.71 7.20 -10.56
CA ALA A 148 3.89 6.91 -9.13
C ALA A 148 5.05 7.68 -8.51
N TYR A 149 5.75 8.53 -9.28
CA TYR A 149 6.91 9.27 -8.79
C TYR A 149 6.54 10.26 -7.71
N ILE A 150 7.32 10.27 -6.65
CA ILE A 150 7.29 11.23 -5.54
C ILE A 150 8.71 11.61 -5.15
N PRO A 151 9.00 12.90 -4.91
CA PRO A 151 10.35 13.34 -4.52
C PRO A 151 10.74 12.90 -3.11
N ASN A 152 9.78 12.74 -2.21
CA ASN A 152 10.00 12.36 -0.82
C ASN A 152 9.25 11.07 -0.51
N LYS A 153 9.99 9.99 -0.23
CA LYS A 153 9.40 8.68 0.10
C LYS A 153 8.41 8.70 1.27
N MET A 154 8.56 9.66 2.22
CA MET A 154 7.64 9.78 3.35
C MET A 154 6.26 10.32 2.95
N SER A 155 6.14 10.91 1.76
CA SER A 155 4.89 11.38 1.18
C SER A 155 4.27 10.35 0.21
N HIS A 156 4.80 9.12 0.14
CA HIS A 156 4.24 8.13 -0.76
C HIS A 156 2.83 7.72 -0.32
N TYR A 157 2.03 7.39 -1.29
CA TYR A 157 0.62 7.07 -1.13
C TYR A 157 0.32 5.61 -1.47
N PRO A 158 -0.75 5.04 -0.91
CA PRO A 158 -1.12 3.66 -1.20
C PRO A 158 -1.58 3.53 -2.65
N LEU A 159 -0.82 2.79 -3.44
CA LEU A 159 -1.09 2.52 -4.83
C LEU A 159 -0.98 1.03 -5.12
N THR A 160 -2.05 0.46 -5.64
CA THR A 160 -2.08 -0.90 -6.18
C THR A 160 -2.39 -0.84 -7.66
N LEU A 161 -1.61 -1.55 -8.46
CA LEU A 161 -1.78 -1.69 -9.91
C LEU A 161 -2.04 -3.16 -10.24
N ILE A 162 -3.16 -3.44 -10.90
CA ILE A 162 -3.53 -4.79 -11.34
C ILE A 162 -3.53 -4.80 -12.85
N ARG A 163 -2.71 -5.66 -13.46
CA ARG A 163 -2.67 -5.80 -14.91
C ARG A 163 -3.77 -6.75 -15.36
N ASP A 164 -4.67 -6.23 -16.16
CA ASP A 164 -5.67 -7.03 -16.85
C ASP A 164 -4.99 -7.88 -17.94
N LYS A 165 -5.10 -9.20 -17.78
CA LYS A 165 -4.47 -10.16 -18.68
C LYS A 165 -5.05 -10.11 -20.11
N GLN A 166 -6.33 -9.81 -20.26
CA GLN A 166 -7.03 -9.83 -21.54
C GLN A 166 -6.72 -8.59 -22.39
N THR A 167 -6.75 -7.44 -21.76
CA THR A 167 -6.58 -6.15 -22.44
C THR A 167 -5.16 -5.59 -22.36
N GLY A 168 -4.35 -6.09 -21.44
CA GLY A 168 -3.03 -5.55 -21.12
C GLY A 168 -3.06 -4.19 -20.40
N LYS A 169 -4.26 -3.64 -20.12
CA LYS A 169 -4.44 -2.41 -19.39
C LYS A 169 -4.22 -2.61 -17.89
N TRP A 170 -4.06 -1.52 -17.18
CA TRP A 170 -3.83 -1.52 -15.74
C TRP A 170 -5.03 -0.92 -15.00
N ILE A 171 -5.54 -1.64 -14.02
CA ILE A 171 -6.47 -1.11 -13.04
C ILE A 171 -5.61 -0.44 -11.97
N ARG A 172 -5.70 0.87 -11.88
CA ARG A 172 -5.01 1.69 -10.89
C ARG A 172 -5.94 1.94 -9.73
N ILE A 173 -5.53 1.55 -8.54
CA ILE A 173 -6.30 1.73 -7.31
C ILE A 173 -5.46 2.58 -6.36
N PHE A 174 -5.98 3.76 -6.07
CA PHE A 174 -5.42 4.70 -5.09
C PHE A 174 -6.23 4.59 -3.80
N GLY A 175 -5.58 4.37 -2.69
CA GLY A 175 -6.19 4.21 -1.37
C GLY A 175 -5.86 2.87 -0.72
N LEU A 176 -6.06 2.80 0.59
CA LEU A 176 -5.90 1.55 1.35
C LEU A 176 -7.16 0.72 1.22
N MET A 177 -6.99 -0.54 0.88
CA MET A 177 -8.06 -1.52 0.79
C MET A 177 -8.01 -2.47 1.98
N SER A 178 -9.15 -2.81 2.53
CA SER A 178 -9.28 -4.00 3.37
C SER A 178 -8.99 -5.26 2.55
N SER A 179 -8.66 -6.37 3.21
CA SER A 179 -8.45 -7.65 2.51
C SER A 179 -9.66 -8.08 1.69
N THR A 180 -10.88 -7.75 2.12
CA THR A 180 -12.11 -8.06 1.39
C THR A 180 -12.24 -7.25 0.11
N GLU A 181 -11.99 -5.95 0.17
CA GLU A 181 -12.00 -5.06 -0.99
C GLU A 181 -10.92 -5.45 -2.00
N PHE A 182 -9.69 -5.73 -1.52
CA PHE A 182 -8.60 -6.18 -2.38
C PHE A 182 -8.96 -7.48 -3.13
N MET A 183 -9.51 -8.48 -2.44
CA MET A 183 -9.97 -9.71 -3.08
C MET A 183 -11.11 -9.47 -4.07
N ALA A 184 -12.02 -8.53 -3.79
CA ALA A 184 -13.08 -8.15 -4.71
C ALA A 184 -12.53 -7.49 -5.97
N GLU A 185 -11.51 -6.62 -5.87
CA GLU A 185 -10.85 -6.02 -7.03
C GLU A 185 -10.10 -7.08 -7.87
N CYS A 186 -9.43 -8.04 -7.22
CA CYS A 186 -8.80 -9.16 -7.93
C CYS A 186 -9.82 -10.00 -8.73
N LYS A 187 -11.01 -10.26 -8.16
CA LYS A 187 -12.10 -10.96 -8.88
C LYS A 187 -12.62 -10.13 -10.05
N LYS A 188 -12.86 -8.83 -9.86
CA LYS A 188 -13.30 -7.93 -10.95
C LYS A 188 -12.28 -7.85 -12.10
N ALA A 189 -11.00 -8.00 -11.79
CA ALA A 189 -9.91 -8.04 -12.76
C ALA A 189 -9.75 -9.41 -13.45
N GLY A 190 -10.56 -10.41 -13.10
CA GLY A 190 -10.49 -11.75 -13.67
C GLY A 190 -9.22 -12.53 -13.31
N ILE A 191 -8.57 -12.19 -12.19
CA ILE A 191 -7.33 -12.85 -11.74
C ILE A 191 -7.55 -13.84 -10.59
N LEU A 192 -8.79 -13.95 -10.12
CA LEU A 192 -9.29 -14.94 -9.15
C LEU A 192 -10.51 -15.66 -9.69
#